data_69103e696234bf044860de0338c27f1e
#
_entry.id   69103e696234bf044860de0338c27f1e
#
_cell.length_a   1.000
_cell.length_b   1.000
_cell.length_c   1.000
_cell.angle_alpha   90.00
_cell.angle_beta   90.00
_cell.angle_gamma   90.00
#
_symmetry.space_group_name_H-M   'P 1'
#
loop_
_entity.id
_entity.type
_entity.pdbx_description
1 polymer ?
#
loop_
_entity_poly.entity_id
_entity_poly.type
_entity_poly.pdbx_seq_one_letter_code
_entity_poly.pdbx_strand_id
1 'polypeptide(L)'
;MRILLVLLLLLPIRQVWAEMRYGVLTYHDVVEGKVSDQTDTPTVSRSKLIEHFDWLKNNGYTPVSWRQIKEAEAGKGSLPEKPVLLTFDDGYLSFYQTVFPLLQQYRYPTVLAVVTSWLDEKDYVPYGTTQLPRNRVLSWPQIKTLQQSGLVEIASHSDNLHRGQAGNPMGSEFAAALSGYYRNGRYETAEEYRHRIEADLKTSADKIERHTGVR
;
A
#
# COMPACT_ATOMS: atom_id res chain seq x y z
N MET A 1 47.71 -17.79 -52.01
CA MET A 1 46.80 -16.82 -51.40
C MET A 1 45.90 -17.58 -50.44
N ARG A 2 46.19 -17.51 -49.12
CA ARG A 2 45.43 -18.23 -48.07
C ARG A 2 44.41 -17.26 -47.50
N ILE A 3 43.12 -17.56 -47.71
CA ILE A 3 42.00 -16.78 -47.16
C ILE A 3 41.81 -17.28 -45.73
N LEU A 4 42.04 -16.39 -44.76
CA LEU A 4 41.77 -16.65 -43.35
C LEU A 4 40.29 -16.34 -43.06
N LEU A 5 39.49 -17.36 -42.86
CA LEU A 5 38.06 -17.24 -42.49
C LEU A 5 37.97 -16.96 -40.99
N VAL A 6 37.69 -15.70 -40.62
CA VAL A 6 37.44 -15.33 -39.22
C VAL A 6 35.98 -15.65 -38.91
N LEU A 7 35.72 -16.73 -38.18
CA LEU A 7 34.43 -17.10 -37.67
C LEU A 7 34.12 -16.26 -36.42
N LEU A 8 33.32 -15.20 -36.59
CA LEU A 8 32.78 -14.45 -35.44
C LEU A 8 31.72 -15.30 -34.76
N LEU A 9 32.07 -15.94 -33.63
CA LEU A 9 31.12 -16.60 -32.73
C LEU A 9 30.26 -15.53 -32.05
N LEU A 10 29.07 -15.27 -32.56
CA LEU A 10 28.00 -14.53 -31.86
C LEU A 10 27.51 -15.39 -30.71
N LEU A 11 28.15 -15.23 -29.55
CA LEU A 11 27.61 -15.77 -28.30
C LEU A 11 26.35 -15.01 -27.97
N PRO A 12 25.19 -15.69 -27.74
CA PRO A 12 24.01 -14.99 -27.28
C PRO A 12 24.35 -14.34 -25.94
N ILE A 13 24.30 -13.02 -25.88
CA ILE A 13 24.34 -12.27 -24.62
C ILE A 13 23.07 -12.66 -23.90
N ARG A 14 23.16 -13.65 -23.01
CA ARG A 14 22.08 -13.89 -22.05
C ARG A 14 22.04 -12.66 -21.15
N GLN A 15 21.04 -11.83 -21.38
CA GLN A 15 20.72 -10.74 -20.48
C GLN A 15 20.32 -11.40 -19.15
N VAL A 16 21.26 -11.50 -18.23
CA VAL A 16 21.03 -11.93 -16.86
C VAL A 16 20.22 -10.79 -16.24
N TRP A 17 18.91 -10.94 -16.18
CA TRP A 17 18.06 -10.06 -15.39
C TRP A 17 18.54 -10.25 -13.94
N ALA A 18 19.27 -9.29 -13.41
CA ALA A 18 19.56 -9.27 -11.99
C ALA A 18 18.22 -9.26 -11.25
N GLU A 19 18.01 -10.24 -10.38
CA GLU A 19 16.78 -10.32 -9.58
C GLU A 19 16.65 -9.02 -8.78
N MET A 20 15.64 -8.22 -9.11
CA MET A 20 15.41 -6.95 -8.46
C MET A 20 14.87 -7.21 -7.05
N ARG A 21 15.56 -6.73 -6.04
CA ARG A 21 15.18 -6.91 -4.63
C ARG A 21 15.02 -5.56 -3.97
N TYR A 22 13.94 -5.39 -3.23
CA TYR A 22 13.71 -4.24 -2.35
C TYR A 22 13.00 -4.69 -1.08
N GLY A 23 13.25 -3.97 0.02
CA GLY A 23 12.50 -4.17 1.25
C GLY A 23 11.16 -3.45 1.19
N VAL A 24 10.18 -3.90 1.98
CA VAL A 24 8.92 -3.19 2.19
C VAL A 24 8.71 -3.02 3.70
N LEU A 25 8.42 -1.80 4.14
CA LEU A 25 8.03 -1.50 5.51
C LEU A 25 6.62 -0.93 5.49
N THR A 26 5.69 -1.64 6.13
CA THR A 26 4.28 -1.26 6.20
C THR A 26 3.95 -0.73 7.58
N TYR A 27 3.28 0.42 7.61
CA TYR A 27 2.77 1.09 8.80
C TYR A 27 1.26 1.32 8.66
N HIS A 28 0.59 1.61 9.78
CA HIS A 28 -0.83 1.95 9.82
C HIS A 28 -1.01 3.26 10.59
N ASP A 29 -1.43 3.22 11.85
CA ASP A 29 -1.61 4.42 12.67
C ASP A 29 -0.31 4.88 13.32
N VAL A 30 -0.13 6.20 13.42
CA VAL A 30 1.03 6.83 14.09
C VAL A 30 0.52 7.80 15.14
N VAL A 31 0.84 7.53 16.40
CA VAL A 31 0.34 8.31 17.54
C VAL A 31 1.43 9.16 18.18
N GLU A 32 1.04 10.29 18.75
CA GLU A 32 1.91 11.04 19.64
C GLU A 32 2.01 10.30 21.00
N GLY A 33 3.20 10.20 21.54
CA GLY A 33 3.44 9.56 22.83
C GLY A 33 3.55 8.04 22.78
N LYS A 34 3.25 7.38 23.91
CA LYS A 34 3.40 5.92 24.03
C LYS A 34 2.24 5.18 23.37
N VAL A 35 2.57 4.11 22.66
CA VAL A 35 1.57 3.16 22.16
C VAL A 35 0.99 2.39 23.36
N SER A 36 -0.33 2.27 23.40
CA SER A 36 -1.00 1.43 24.40
C SER A 36 -0.87 -0.05 24.02
N ASP A 37 -0.58 -0.91 24.99
CA ASP A 37 -0.54 -2.36 24.78
C ASP A 37 -1.93 -2.97 24.45
N GLN A 38 -2.99 -2.16 24.50
CA GLN A 38 -4.38 -2.55 24.23
C GLN A 38 -4.88 -2.11 22.84
N THR A 39 -3.99 -1.67 21.94
CA THR A 39 -4.40 -1.32 20.58
C THR A 39 -4.49 -2.58 19.73
N ASP A 40 -5.66 -2.84 19.16
CA ASP A 40 -5.87 -3.91 18.16
C ASP A 40 -5.28 -3.56 16.79
N THR A 41 -4.68 -2.37 16.65
CA THR A 41 -4.12 -1.86 15.41
C THR A 41 -2.59 -1.85 15.48
N PRO A 42 -1.89 -2.22 14.41
CA PRO A 42 -0.44 -2.04 14.28
C PRO A 42 -0.08 -0.54 14.33
N THR A 43 0.12 -0.03 15.53
CA THR A 43 0.36 1.39 15.81
C THR A 43 1.82 1.61 16.22
N VAL A 44 2.41 2.67 15.74
CA VAL A 44 3.74 3.10 16.18
C VAL A 44 3.68 4.51 16.75
N SER A 45 4.58 4.85 17.70
CA SER A 45 4.71 6.23 18.14
C SER A 45 5.47 7.07 17.11
N ARG A 46 5.21 8.37 17.08
CA ARG A 46 5.96 9.31 16.24
C ARG A 46 7.47 9.22 16.49
N SER A 47 7.90 9.13 17.75
CA SER A 47 9.31 8.98 18.11
C SER A 47 9.92 7.70 17.51
N LYS A 48 9.17 6.59 17.56
CA LYS A 48 9.62 5.33 16.99
C LYS A 48 9.71 5.37 15.46
N LEU A 49 8.78 6.04 14.80
CA LEU A 49 8.85 6.25 13.36
C LEU A 49 10.10 7.06 12.97
N ILE A 50 10.44 8.09 13.74
CA ILE A 50 11.67 8.87 13.54
C ILE A 50 12.90 7.98 13.71
N GLU A 51 12.96 7.16 14.76
CA GLU A 51 14.05 6.20 14.96
C GLU A 51 14.21 5.24 13.76
N HIS A 52 13.08 4.76 13.19
CA HIS A 52 13.12 3.92 11.99
C HIS A 52 13.68 4.69 10.78
N PHE A 53 13.25 5.92 10.56
CA PHE A 53 13.74 6.73 9.43
C PHE A 53 15.22 7.08 9.57
N ASP A 54 15.68 7.40 10.78
CA ASP A 54 17.09 7.64 11.08
C ASP A 54 17.92 6.36 10.89
N TRP A 55 17.39 5.22 11.32
CA TRP A 55 18.06 3.95 11.12
C TRP A 55 18.23 3.61 9.64
N LEU A 56 17.18 3.77 8.82
CA LEU A 56 17.26 3.58 7.37
C LEU A 56 18.35 4.47 6.77
N LYS A 57 18.33 5.76 7.08
CA LYS A 57 19.32 6.73 6.60
C LYS A 57 20.75 6.35 7.00
N ASN A 58 20.95 6.02 8.27
CA ASN A 58 22.28 5.73 8.83
C ASN A 58 22.85 4.39 8.34
N ASN A 59 21.99 3.47 7.85
CA ASN A 59 22.40 2.17 7.32
C ASN A 59 22.40 2.09 5.79
N GLY A 60 22.25 3.26 5.11
CA GLY A 60 22.34 3.37 3.66
C GLY A 60 21.12 2.83 2.90
N TYR A 61 19.99 2.63 3.58
CA TYR A 61 18.74 2.33 2.90
C TYR A 61 18.15 3.58 2.25
N THR A 62 17.62 3.40 1.05
CA THR A 62 17.04 4.52 0.28
C THR A 62 15.57 4.23 0.01
N PRO A 63 14.64 4.99 0.63
CA PRO A 63 13.24 4.91 0.27
C PRO A 63 13.01 5.29 -1.19
N VAL A 64 12.25 4.43 -1.88
CA VAL A 64 11.94 4.57 -3.31
C VAL A 64 10.43 4.61 -3.52
N SER A 65 9.99 5.31 -4.57
CA SER A 65 8.59 5.35 -4.97
C SER A 65 8.19 4.06 -5.70
N TRP A 66 6.90 3.75 -5.71
CA TRP A 66 6.37 2.65 -6.51
C TRP A 66 6.67 2.85 -8.00
N ARG A 67 6.57 4.09 -8.48
CA ARG A 67 6.92 4.43 -9.85
C ARG A 67 8.38 4.07 -10.18
N GLN A 68 9.34 4.39 -9.33
CA GLN A 68 10.75 4.02 -9.54
C GLN A 68 10.93 2.50 -9.63
N ILE A 69 10.21 1.73 -8.80
CA ILE A 69 10.21 0.27 -8.87
C ILE A 69 9.68 -0.19 -10.23
N LYS A 70 8.52 0.33 -10.68
CA LYS A 70 7.93 -0.02 -11.97
C LYS A 70 8.81 0.38 -13.17
N GLU A 71 9.50 1.50 -13.10
CA GLU A 71 10.45 1.93 -14.13
C GLU A 71 11.67 1.00 -14.19
N ALA A 72 12.20 0.58 -13.03
CA ALA A 72 13.28 -0.38 -12.96
C ALA A 72 12.87 -1.77 -13.47
N GLU A 73 11.67 -2.25 -13.12
CA GLU A 73 11.08 -3.49 -13.67
C GLU A 73 10.97 -3.45 -15.20
N ALA A 74 10.61 -2.30 -15.75
CA ALA A 74 10.51 -2.09 -17.19
C ALA A 74 11.86 -1.85 -17.89
N GLY A 75 12.99 -1.93 -17.17
CA GLY A 75 14.33 -1.66 -17.72
C GLY A 75 14.57 -0.19 -18.06
N LYS A 76 13.75 0.74 -17.55
CA LYS A 76 13.84 2.19 -17.80
C LYS A 76 14.62 2.95 -16.74
N GLY A 77 15.20 2.25 -15.76
CA GLY A 77 15.95 2.81 -14.66
C GLY A 77 16.61 1.73 -13.81
N SER A 78 17.26 2.14 -12.72
CA SER A 78 17.83 1.23 -11.72
C SER A 78 17.42 1.68 -10.32
N LEU A 79 17.29 0.74 -9.40
CA LEU A 79 17.11 1.03 -7.99
C LEU A 79 18.48 1.26 -7.31
N PRO A 80 18.51 2.01 -6.20
CA PRO A 80 19.71 2.15 -5.38
C PRO A 80 20.12 0.77 -4.80
N GLU A 81 21.28 0.72 -4.15
CA GLU A 81 21.82 -0.54 -3.61
C GLU A 81 20.93 -1.20 -2.55
N LYS A 82 20.33 -0.40 -1.67
CA LYS A 82 19.45 -0.85 -0.60
C LYS A 82 18.07 -0.16 -0.70
N PRO A 83 17.27 -0.52 -1.70
CA PRO A 83 15.98 0.13 -1.89
C PRO A 83 14.96 -0.37 -0.88
N VAL A 84 14.12 0.54 -0.35
CA VAL A 84 13.01 0.21 0.52
C VAL A 84 11.76 0.97 0.10
N LEU A 85 10.63 0.27 -0.02
CA LEU A 85 9.33 0.87 -0.21
C LEU A 85 8.69 1.11 1.16
N LEU A 86 8.30 2.33 1.43
CA LEU A 86 7.50 2.67 2.60
C LEU A 86 6.03 2.63 2.21
N THR A 87 5.20 1.94 2.99
CA THR A 87 3.75 1.91 2.79
C THR A 87 3.02 2.26 4.07
N PHE A 88 1.89 2.92 3.93
CA PHE A 88 0.97 3.21 5.03
C PHE A 88 -0.43 2.79 4.60
N ASP A 89 -1.12 2.03 5.45
CA ASP A 89 -2.40 1.45 5.13
C ASP A 89 -3.55 2.17 5.84
N ASP A 90 -4.79 1.88 5.41
CA ASP A 90 -6.07 2.31 5.96
C ASP A 90 -6.46 3.76 5.68
N GLY A 91 -5.53 4.69 5.68
CA GLY A 91 -5.82 6.12 5.50
C GLY A 91 -6.17 6.84 6.80
N TYR A 92 -5.46 6.54 7.90
CA TYR A 92 -5.60 7.26 9.17
C TYR A 92 -5.25 8.75 9.03
N LEU A 93 -5.96 9.61 9.77
CA LEU A 93 -5.70 11.06 9.79
C LEU A 93 -4.29 11.38 10.29
N SER A 94 -3.71 10.54 11.16
CA SER A 94 -2.34 10.67 11.65
C SER A 94 -1.30 10.68 10.52
N PHE A 95 -1.61 10.02 9.39
CA PHE A 95 -0.74 10.11 8.21
C PHE A 95 -0.56 11.57 7.75
N TYR A 96 -1.64 12.34 7.65
CA TYR A 96 -1.59 13.73 7.22
C TYR A 96 -0.96 14.65 8.27
N GLN A 97 -1.30 14.42 9.55
CA GLN A 97 -0.91 15.32 10.64
C GLN A 97 0.52 15.08 11.14
N THR A 98 0.96 13.81 11.17
CA THR A 98 2.22 13.39 11.81
C THR A 98 3.22 12.83 10.80
N VAL A 99 2.79 11.92 9.93
CA VAL A 99 3.69 11.22 9.00
C VAL A 99 4.14 12.12 7.86
N PHE A 100 3.21 12.79 7.20
CA PHE A 100 3.50 13.58 6.00
C PHE A 100 4.54 14.70 6.24
N PRO A 101 4.51 15.46 7.35
CA PRO A 101 5.59 16.40 7.68
C PRO A 101 6.98 15.73 7.81
N LEU A 102 7.03 14.52 8.36
CA LEU A 102 8.27 13.74 8.45
C LEU A 102 8.75 13.31 7.06
N LEU A 103 7.85 12.79 6.22
CA LEU A 103 8.19 12.41 4.84
C LEU A 103 8.75 13.60 4.05
N GLN A 104 8.20 14.79 4.24
CA GLN A 104 8.73 16.03 3.63
C GLN A 104 10.13 16.35 4.14
N GLN A 105 10.35 16.25 5.45
CA GLN A 105 11.66 16.53 6.08
C GLN A 105 12.74 15.57 5.60
N TYR A 106 12.43 14.27 5.52
CA TYR A 106 13.36 13.23 5.06
C TYR A 106 13.43 13.13 3.54
N ARG A 107 12.46 13.72 2.81
CA ARG A 107 12.24 13.55 1.36
C ARG A 107 12.01 12.10 0.97
N TYR A 108 11.27 11.37 1.79
CA TYR A 108 10.98 9.95 1.58
C TYR A 108 9.69 9.78 0.80
N PRO A 109 9.75 9.18 -0.40
CA PRO A 109 8.54 8.79 -1.11
C PRO A 109 7.87 7.61 -0.41
N THR A 110 6.55 7.51 -0.55
CA THR A 110 5.76 6.47 0.07
C THR A 110 4.49 6.14 -0.72
N VAL A 111 3.92 4.99 -0.46
CA VAL A 111 2.57 4.61 -0.90
C VAL A 111 1.62 4.72 0.29
N LEU A 112 0.47 5.34 0.08
CA LEU A 112 -0.64 5.36 1.01
C LEU A 112 -1.81 4.58 0.41
N ALA A 113 -2.11 3.41 0.98
CA ALA A 113 -3.21 2.56 0.56
C ALA A 113 -4.46 2.86 1.40
N VAL A 114 -5.54 3.32 0.76
CA VAL A 114 -6.74 3.80 1.45
C VAL A 114 -7.93 2.88 1.25
N VAL A 115 -8.73 2.67 2.31
CA VAL A 115 -10.04 2.03 2.23
C VAL A 115 -11.06 3.08 1.80
N THR A 116 -11.46 3.03 0.52
CA THR A 116 -12.19 4.16 -0.08
C THR A 116 -13.61 4.34 0.44
N SER A 117 -14.29 3.29 0.90
CA SER A 117 -15.60 3.43 1.56
C SER A 117 -15.50 4.21 2.87
N TRP A 118 -14.39 4.09 3.60
CA TRP A 118 -14.18 4.82 4.84
C TRP A 118 -14.11 6.34 4.65
N LEU A 119 -13.62 6.78 3.50
CA LEU A 119 -13.52 8.20 3.16
C LEU A 119 -14.89 8.83 2.87
N ASP A 120 -15.89 8.03 2.54
CA ASP A 120 -17.27 8.45 2.23
C ASP A 120 -18.19 8.42 3.46
N GLU A 121 -17.78 7.79 4.56
CA GLU A 121 -18.57 7.73 5.79
C GLU A 121 -18.74 9.11 6.44
N LYS A 122 -19.78 9.28 7.27
CA LYS A 122 -20.09 10.57 7.91
C LYS A 122 -19.68 10.63 9.38
N ASP A 123 -20.06 9.62 10.14
CA ASP A 123 -19.92 9.64 11.60
C ASP A 123 -18.90 8.63 12.12
N TYR A 124 -18.98 7.39 11.64
CA TYR A 124 -18.14 6.28 12.06
C TYR A 124 -17.80 5.38 10.89
N VAL A 125 -16.63 4.80 10.97
CA VAL A 125 -16.09 3.81 10.04
C VAL A 125 -16.18 2.43 10.70
N PRO A 126 -16.70 1.40 10.03
CA PRO A 126 -16.67 0.03 10.56
C PRO A 126 -15.22 -0.46 10.66
N TYR A 127 -14.81 -0.91 11.85
CA TYR A 127 -13.44 -1.36 12.10
C TYR A 127 -13.44 -2.65 12.92
N GLY A 128 -13.31 -3.80 12.28
CA GLY A 128 -13.44 -5.10 12.94
C GLY A 128 -14.79 -5.23 13.66
N THR A 129 -14.74 -5.51 14.97
CA THR A 129 -15.92 -5.56 15.86
C THR A 129 -16.27 -4.20 16.48
N THR A 130 -15.52 -3.15 16.17
CA THR A 130 -15.66 -1.81 16.74
C THR A 130 -15.99 -0.76 15.67
N GLN A 131 -16.06 0.49 16.06
CA GLN A 131 -16.24 1.62 15.17
C GLN A 131 -15.15 2.65 15.42
N LEU A 132 -14.53 3.13 14.34
CA LEU A 132 -13.58 4.22 14.39
C LEU A 132 -14.31 5.54 14.09
N PRO A 133 -14.17 6.59 14.92
CA PRO A 133 -14.74 7.89 14.59
C PRO A 133 -14.22 8.42 13.24
N ARG A 134 -15.10 8.96 12.43
CA ARG A 134 -14.77 9.44 11.07
C ARG A 134 -13.63 10.48 11.06
N ASN A 135 -13.52 11.27 12.11
CA ASN A 135 -12.46 12.27 12.28
C ASN A 135 -11.06 11.65 12.56
N ARG A 136 -10.96 10.34 12.66
CA ARG A 136 -9.70 9.60 12.74
C ARG A 136 -9.17 9.16 11.36
N VAL A 137 -9.96 9.37 10.30
CA VAL A 137 -9.66 8.96 8.92
C VAL A 137 -9.52 10.20 8.04
N LEU A 138 -8.65 10.13 7.05
CA LEU A 138 -8.43 11.17 6.04
C LEU A 138 -9.72 11.56 5.31
N SER A 139 -9.71 12.74 4.72
CA SER A 139 -10.73 13.21 3.79
C SER A 139 -10.20 13.23 2.36
N TRP A 140 -11.08 13.18 1.36
CA TRP A 140 -10.70 13.29 -0.06
C TRP A 140 -9.86 14.53 -0.39
N PRO A 141 -10.17 15.75 0.16
CA PRO A 141 -9.28 16.91 -0.03
C PRO A 141 -7.86 16.71 0.49
N GLN A 142 -7.70 16.04 1.65
CA GLN A 142 -6.37 15.71 2.18
C GLN A 142 -5.65 14.70 1.30
N ILE A 143 -6.33 13.64 0.84
CA ILE A 143 -5.79 12.67 -0.13
C ILE A 143 -5.28 13.37 -1.38
N LYS A 144 -6.07 14.29 -1.94
CA LYS A 144 -5.66 15.09 -3.12
C LYS A 144 -4.41 15.92 -2.85
N THR A 145 -4.33 16.57 -1.68
CA THR A 145 -3.15 17.34 -1.26
C THR A 145 -1.91 16.46 -1.15
N LEU A 146 -2.04 15.28 -0.54
CA LEU A 146 -0.96 14.31 -0.41
C LEU A 146 -0.44 13.85 -1.78
N GLN A 147 -1.33 13.47 -2.68
CA GLN A 147 -0.97 13.05 -4.05
C GLN A 147 -0.28 14.18 -4.83
N GLN A 148 -0.75 15.43 -4.71
CA GLN A 148 -0.17 16.58 -5.40
C GLN A 148 1.23 16.96 -4.87
N SER A 149 1.61 16.49 -3.70
CA SER A 149 2.96 16.72 -3.14
C SER A 149 4.08 16.06 -3.94
N GLY A 150 3.75 15.03 -4.74
CA GLY A 150 4.72 14.21 -5.46
C GLY A 150 5.51 13.23 -4.58
N LEU A 151 5.30 13.25 -3.25
CA LEU A 151 5.93 12.31 -2.30
C LEU A 151 5.03 11.10 -1.99
N VAL A 152 3.71 11.23 -2.13
CA VAL A 152 2.75 10.22 -1.74
C VAL A 152 2.02 9.70 -2.96
N GLU A 153 2.19 8.43 -3.24
CA GLU A 153 1.41 7.70 -4.25
C GLU A 153 0.19 7.07 -3.57
N ILE A 154 -1.01 7.36 -4.08
CA ILE A 154 -2.25 6.83 -3.51
C ILE A 154 -2.56 5.48 -4.15
N ALA A 155 -2.81 4.48 -3.31
CA ALA A 155 -3.18 3.14 -3.72
C ALA A 155 -4.51 2.71 -3.09
N SER A 156 -5.11 1.69 -3.68
CA SER A 156 -6.32 1.06 -3.13
C SER A 156 -5.97 0.05 -2.05
N HIS A 157 -6.57 0.19 -0.86
CA HIS A 157 -6.67 -0.87 0.15
C HIS A 157 -8.04 -1.54 0.11
N SER A 158 -8.68 -1.57 -1.05
CA SER A 158 -10.05 -1.93 -1.37
C SER A 158 -11.08 -0.80 -1.19
N ASP A 159 -12.29 -1.01 -1.70
CA ASP A 159 -13.41 -0.14 -1.33
C ASP A 159 -14.02 -0.59 0.00
N ASN A 160 -14.51 -1.82 0.08
CA ASN A 160 -15.26 -2.33 1.23
C ASN A 160 -14.90 -3.79 1.59
N LEU A 161 -13.66 -4.20 1.34
CA LEU A 161 -13.18 -5.54 1.69
C LEU A 161 -12.40 -5.58 3.02
N HIS A 162 -12.10 -4.41 3.61
CA HIS A 162 -11.41 -4.31 4.90
C HIS A 162 -12.37 -4.55 6.07
N ARG A 163 -12.92 -5.76 6.13
CA ARG A 163 -13.89 -6.19 7.15
C ARG A 163 -13.96 -7.70 7.29
N GLY A 164 -14.50 -8.15 8.40
CA GLY A 164 -14.92 -9.55 8.58
C GLY A 164 -16.24 -9.85 7.86
N GLN A 165 -16.46 -11.11 7.57
CA GLN A 165 -17.69 -11.64 7.00
C GLN A 165 -17.92 -13.07 7.42
N ALA A 166 -19.18 -13.51 7.46
CA ALA A 166 -19.52 -14.90 7.74
C ALA A 166 -18.97 -15.80 6.64
N GLY A 167 -18.05 -16.69 6.99
CA GLY A 167 -17.38 -17.62 6.09
C GLY A 167 -17.76 -19.08 6.29
N ASN A 168 -18.68 -19.39 7.23
CA ASN A 168 -19.19 -20.74 7.45
C ASN A 168 -20.59 -20.74 8.09
N PRO A 169 -21.28 -21.92 8.16
CA PRO A 169 -22.60 -22.05 8.76
C PRO A 169 -22.69 -21.64 10.22
N MET A 170 -21.58 -21.64 10.95
CA MET A 170 -21.52 -21.28 12.38
C MET A 170 -21.33 -19.78 12.59
N GLY A 171 -21.25 -18.99 11.51
CA GLY A 171 -21.09 -17.54 11.59
C GLY A 171 -19.68 -17.08 11.95
N SER A 172 -18.66 -17.96 11.85
CA SER A 172 -17.29 -17.53 12.06
C SER A 172 -16.89 -16.50 11.02
N GLU A 173 -16.29 -15.40 11.47
CA GLU A 173 -15.85 -14.32 10.60
C GLU A 173 -14.48 -14.60 10.00
N PHE A 174 -14.34 -14.30 8.71
CA PHE A 174 -13.11 -14.35 7.96
C PHE A 174 -12.92 -13.04 7.19
N ALA A 175 -11.69 -12.74 6.81
CA ALA A 175 -11.38 -11.53 6.04
C ALA A 175 -12.12 -11.54 4.68
N ALA A 176 -12.90 -10.51 4.41
CA ALA A 176 -13.74 -10.40 3.21
C ALA A 176 -12.92 -10.47 1.91
N ALA A 177 -11.70 -9.96 1.92
CA ALA A 177 -10.80 -10.02 0.77
C ALA A 177 -10.27 -11.43 0.45
N LEU A 178 -10.15 -12.30 1.47
CA LEU A 178 -9.43 -13.57 1.35
C LEU A 178 -10.35 -14.78 1.36
N SER A 179 -11.62 -14.63 1.72
CA SER A 179 -12.53 -15.73 1.95
C SER A 179 -13.83 -15.56 1.19
N GLY A 180 -14.39 -16.69 0.70
CA GLY A 180 -15.73 -16.72 0.17
C GLY A 180 -16.79 -16.48 1.26
N TYR A 181 -17.93 -15.91 0.88
CA TYR A 181 -19.07 -15.76 1.77
C TYR A 181 -19.77 -17.10 2.03
N TYR A 182 -20.27 -17.26 3.27
CA TYR A 182 -21.36 -18.18 3.54
C TYR A 182 -22.63 -17.36 3.78
N ARG A 183 -23.58 -17.46 2.86
CA ARG A 183 -24.82 -16.67 2.91
C ARG A 183 -25.99 -17.45 2.35
N ASN A 184 -27.18 -17.33 2.96
CA ASN A 184 -28.41 -17.99 2.53
C ASN A 184 -28.26 -19.53 2.40
N GLY A 185 -27.52 -20.16 3.33
CA GLY A 185 -27.35 -21.61 3.37
C GLY A 185 -26.35 -22.19 2.37
N ARG A 186 -25.59 -21.36 1.67
CA ARG A 186 -24.56 -21.83 0.71
C ARG A 186 -23.28 -21.00 0.77
N TYR A 187 -22.23 -21.58 0.25
CA TYR A 187 -20.98 -20.88 -0.01
C TYR A 187 -21.05 -20.09 -1.32
N GLU A 188 -20.35 -18.96 -1.37
CA GLU A 188 -20.04 -18.22 -2.57
C GLU A 188 -19.23 -19.11 -3.52
N THR A 189 -19.58 -19.12 -4.81
CA THR A 189 -18.80 -19.83 -5.83
C THR A 189 -17.51 -19.06 -6.14
N ALA A 190 -16.53 -19.73 -6.76
CA ALA A 190 -15.28 -19.09 -7.18
C ALA A 190 -15.51 -17.95 -8.19
N GLU A 191 -16.55 -18.03 -9.01
CA GLU A 191 -16.92 -16.99 -9.97
C GLU A 191 -17.54 -15.77 -9.25
N GLU A 192 -18.51 -16.00 -8.35
CA GLU A 192 -19.10 -14.95 -7.52
C GLU A 192 -18.04 -14.23 -6.68
N TYR A 193 -17.12 -14.98 -6.06
CA TYR A 193 -16.00 -14.42 -5.31
C TYR A 193 -15.14 -13.51 -6.19
N ARG A 194 -14.69 -13.99 -7.35
CA ARG A 194 -13.87 -13.21 -8.29
C ARG A 194 -14.58 -11.93 -8.71
N HIS A 195 -15.83 -12.05 -9.14
CA HIS A 195 -16.63 -10.90 -9.56
C HIS A 195 -16.78 -9.86 -8.44
N ARG A 196 -16.98 -10.29 -7.20
CA ARG A 196 -17.08 -9.40 -6.04
C ARG A 196 -15.75 -8.66 -5.78
N ILE A 197 -14.63 -9.38 -5.82
CA ILE A 197 -13.31 -8.76 -5.63
C ILE A 197 -13.00 -7.76 -6.77
N GLU A 198 -13.23 -8.15 -8.01
CA GLU A 198 -13.00 -7.26 -9.18
C GLU A 198 -13.88 -6.01 -9.13
N ALA A 199 -15.15 -6.15 -8.77
CA ALA A 199 -16.07 -5.03 -8.64
C ALA A 199 -15.67 -4.06 -7.53
N ASP A 200 -15.24 -4.56 -6.39
CA ASP A 200 -14.76 -3.76 -5.27
C ASP A 200 -13.49 -2.98 -5.63
N LEU A 201 -12.48 -3.68 -6.15
CA LEU A 201 -11.22 -3.05 -6.56
C LEU A 201 -11.43 -2.00 -7.66
N LYS A 202 -12.34 -2.29 -8.62
CA LYS A 202 -12.72 -1.30 -9.63
C LYS A 202 -13.37 -0.07 -9.01
N THR A 203 -14.30 -0.27 -8.07
CA THR A 203 -14.97 0.82 -7.36
C THR A 203 -13.96 1.69 -6.64
N SER A 204 -13.02 1.09 -5.92
CA SER A 204 -11.95 1.80 -5.22
C SER A 204 -11.09 2.62 -6.19
N ALA A 205 -10.64 2.00 -7.29
CA ALA A 205 -9.82 2.69 -8.29
C ALA A 205 -10.57 3.88 -8.93
N ASP A 206 -11.85 3.69 -9.28
CA ASP A 206 -12.69 4.74 -9.87
C ASP A 206 -12.91 5.92 -8.89
N LYS A 207 -13.04 5.64 -7.59
CA LYS A 207 -13.14 6.68 -6.55
C LYS A 207 -11.83 7.47 -6.42
N ILE A 208 -10.68 6.77 -6.35
CA ILE A 208 -9.36 7.41 -6.30
C ILE A 208 -9.17 8.31 -7.52
N GLU A 209 -9.39 7.79 -8.72
CA GLU A 209 -9.26 8.57 -9.96
C GLU A 209 -10.18 9.80 -9.97
N ARG A 210 -11.43 9.67 -9.58
CA ARG A 210 -12.40 10.77 -9.51
C ARG A 210 -11.93 11.92 -8.61
N HIS A 211 -11.33 11.60 -7.47
CA HIS A 211 -10.96 12.59 -6.47
C HIS A 211 -9.55 13.15 -6.62
N THR A 212 -8.64 12.37 -7.20
CA THR A 212 -7.22 12.75 -7.35
C THR A 212 -6.85 13.12 -8.78
N GLY A 213 -7.58 12.61 -9.77
CA GLY A 213 -7.23 12.69 -11.19
C GLY A 213 -6.17 11.67 -11.63
N VAL A 214 -5.79 10.72 -10.76
CA VAL A 214 -4.78 9.68 -11.01
C VAL A 214 -5.36 8.32 -10.66
N ARG A 215 -5.08 7.32 -11.53
CA ARG A 215 -5.50 5.93 -11.36
C ARG A 215 -4.31 5.05 -11.03
#